data_a1697cc9b273fd2a123f0d48be948eb3
#
_entry.id   a1697cc9b273fd2a123f0d48be948eb3
#
_cell.length_a   1.000
_cell.length_b   1.000
_cell.length_c   1.000
_cell.angle_alpha   90.00
_cell.angle_beta   90.00
_cell.angle_gamma   90.00
#
_symmetry.space_group_name_H-M   'P 1'
#
loop_
_entity.id
_entity.type
_entity.pdbx_description
1 polymer ?
#
loop_
_entity_poly.entity_id
_entity_poly.type
_entity_poly.pdbx_seq_one_letter_code
_entity_poly.pdbx_strand_id
1 'polypeptide(L)'
;MNPPTQHVHGGSIEVICGSMFSGKTEELIRRVRRAQIARRHVQVFKPAIDLRYHVEKVTSHNGLHFEATPVADAAELLARLSPDTTVVAIDEVQFFDEAITEVCSRLANQGLRVIAAGLDLDFRGEPFGPMPQLLARAEQVEKLQAICVVCGEPAARTQRLIDGAPAAFEDPVVLIGASELYEARCRRCHAVPRRAAEPGQASSRESDRESDRESNRESNRESAS
;
A
#
# COMPACT_ATOMS: atom_id res chain seq x y z
N MET A 1 -29.89 -31.81 -24.86
CA MET A 1 -28.63 -30.97 -24.90
C MET A 1 -28.55 -30.24 -23.61
N ASN A 2 -27.59 -30.62 -22.75
CA ASN A 2 -27.32 -29.89 -21.53
C ASN A 2 -26.66 -28.55 -21.92
N PRO A 3 -27.07 -27.41 -21.33
CA PRO A 3 -26.39 -26.15 -21.56
C PRO A 3 -24.92 -26.29 -21.07
N PRO A 4 -23.98 -25.66 -21.75
CA PRO A 4 -22.60 -25.71 -21.31
C PRO A 4 -22.53 -25.18 -19.86
N THR A 5 -21.97 -25.98 -18.96
CA THR A 5 -21.62 -25.56 -17.61
C THR A 5 -20.71 -24.34 -17.75
N GLN A 6 -21.25 -23.15 -17.52
CA GLN A 6 -20.42 -21.98 -17.31
C GLN A 6 -19.55 -22.30 -16.09
N HIS A 7 -18.27 -22.53 -16.31
CA HIS A 7 -17.31 -22.48 -15.23
C HIS A 7 -17.36 -21.06 -14.68
N VAL A 8 -18.13 -20.86 -13.62
CA VAL A 8 -18.04 -19.68 -12.79
C VAL A 8 -16.62 -19.74 -12.22
N HIS A 9 -15.69 -19.07 -12.90
CA HIS A 9 -14.40 -18.82 -12.28
C HIS A 9 -14.69 -18.03 -11.02
N GLY A 10 -14.47 -18.62 -9.87
CA GLY A 10 -14.59 -17.94 -8.60
C GLY A 10 -13.77 -16.66 -8.68
N GLY A 11 -14.28 -15.55 -8.15
CA GLY A 11 -13.50 -14.33 -8.06
C GLY A 11 -12.25 -14.54 -7.22
N SER A 12 -11.28 -13.67 -7.35
CA SER A 12 -10.00 -13.76 -6.64
C SER A 12 -9.40 -12.38 -6.42
N ILE A 13 -8.57 -12.28 -5.39
CA ILE A 13 -7.70 -11.12 -5.12
C ILE A 13 -6.27 -11.52 -5.46
N GLU A 14 -5.64 -10.76 -6.34
CA GLU A 14 -4.23 -10.86 -6.67
C GLU A 14 -3.52 -9.60 -6.22
N VAL A 15 -2.45 -9.73 -5.46
CA VAL A 15 -1.65 -8.60 -5.00
C VAL A 15 -0.27 -8.62 -5.63
N ILE A 16 0.12 -7.51 -6.25
CA ILE A 16 1.46 -7.23 -6.76
C ILE A 16 2.10 -6.22 -5.83
N CYS A 17 3.12 -6.59 -5.09
CA CYS A 17 3.76 -5.70 -4.14
C CYS A 17 5.29 -5.62 -4.34
N GLY A 18 5.95 -4.75 -3.60
CA GLY A 18 7.39 -4.56 -3.63
C GLY A 18 7.79 -3.09 -3.58
N SER A 19 9.09 -2.81 -3.52
CA SER A 19 9.63 -1.45 -3.45
C SER A 19 9.33 -0.62 -4.70
N MET A 20 9.60 0.68 -4.65
CA MET A 20 9.68 1.48 -5.89
C MET A 20 10.72 0.87 -6.84
N PHE A 21 10.50 1.05 -8.13
CA PHE A 21 11.35 0.54 -9.22
C PHE A 21 11.40 -0.99 -9.35
N SER A 22 10.51 -1.74 -8.69
CA SER A 22 10.47 -3.21 -8.78
C SER A 22 9.67 -3.75 -9.97
N GLY A 23 9.01 -2.88 -10.77
CA GLY A 23 8.22 -3.31 -11.93
C GLY A 23 6.76 -3.64 -11.64
N LYS A 24 6.20 -3.17 -10.51
CA LYS A 24 4.78 -3.43 -10.15
C LYS A 24 3.80 -2.97 -11.24
N THR A 25 3.96 -1.74 -11.71
CA THR A 25 3.10 -1.18 -12.75
C THR A 25 3.23 -1.94 -14.07
N GLU A 26 4.43 -2.38 -14.44
CA GLU A 26 4.65 -3.23 -15.63
C GLU A 26 3.90 -4.55 -15.50
N GLU A 27 3.98 -5.20 -14.35
CA GLU A 27 3.28 -6.46 -14.09
C GLU A 27 1.76 -6.26 -14.06
N LEU A 28 1.26 -5.20 -13.44
CA LEU A 28 -0.15 -4.83 -13.49
C LEU A 28 -0.63 -4.67 -14.92
N ILE A 29 0.10 -3.89 -15.73
CA ILE A 29 -0.19 -3.67 -17.15
C ILE A 29 -0.19 -5.01 -17.90
N ARG A 30 0.76 -5.89 -17.64
CA ARG A 30 0.84 -7.21 -18.27
C ARG A 30 -0.41 -8.05 -17.96
N ARG A 31 -0.87 -8.08 -16.70
CA ARG A 31 -2.09 -8.81 -16.30
C ARG A 31 -3.34 -8.22 -16.92
N VAL A 32 -3.47 -6.90 -16.93
CA VAL A 32 -4.60 -6.18 -17.56
C VAL A 32 -4.68 -6.51 -19.05
N ARG A 33 -3.56 -6.43 -19.79
CA ARG A 33 -3.52 -6.78 -21.22
C ARG A 33 -3.94 -8.21 -21.49
N ARG A 34 -3.48 -9.15 -20.67
CA ARG A 34 -3.90 -10.56 -20.79
C ARG A 34 -5.39 -10.74 -20.59
N ALA A 35 -5.99 -10.02 -19.64
CA ALA A 35 -7.44 -10.04 -19.42
C ALA A 35 -8.19 -9.46 -20.63
N GLN A 36 -7.71 -8.36 -21.22
CA GLN A 36 -8.30 -7.76 -22.43
C GLN A 36 -8.19 -8.70 -23.66
N ILE A 37 -7.04 -9.36 -23.85
CA ILE A 37 -6.88 -10.37 -24.91
C ILE A 37 -7.88 -11.52 -24.71
N ALA A 38 -8.16 -11.90 -23.45
CA ALA A 38 -9.18 -12.88 -23.11
C ALA A 38 -10.62 -12.32 -23.18
N ARG A 39 -10.80 -11.12 -23.75
CA ARG A 39 -12.09 -10.44 -23.94
C ARG A 39 -12.86 -10.22 -22.63
N ARG A 40 -12.12 -9.98 -21.52
CA ARG A 40 -12.70 -9.60 -20.24
C ARG A 40 -12.92 -8.09 -20.20
N HIS A 41 -14.00 -7.66 -19.57
CA HIS A 41 -14.25 -6.25 -19.30
C HIS A 41 -13.39 -5.81 -18.10
N VAL A 42 -12.42 -4.94 -18.37
CA VAL A 42 -11.43 -4.48 -17.37
C VAL A 42 -11.65 -3.02 -17.08
N GLN A 43 -11.75 -2.66 -15.81
CA GLN A 43 -11.59 -1.28 -15.34
C GLN A 43 -10.33 -1.15 -14.50
N VAL A 44 -9.61 -0.04 -14.69
CA VAL A 44 -8.39 0.28 -13.94
C VAL A 44 -8.64 1.54 -13.12
N PHE A 45 -8.29 1.50 -11.84
CA PHE A 45 -8.47 2.60 -10.90
C PHE A 45 -7.13 2.99 -10.27
N LYS A 46 -7.02 4.23 -9.84
CA LYS A 46 -5.91 4.74 -9.04
C LYS A 46 -6.39 5.81 -8.05
N PRO A 47 -5.68 6.06 -6.94
CA PRO A 47 -6.06 7.11 -6.00
C PRO A 47 -5.91 8.50 -6.62
N ALA A 48 -6.86 9.40 -6.36
CA ALA A 48 -6.86 10.76 -6.87
C ALA A 48 -5.71 11.62 -6.32
N ILE A 49 -5.10 11.22 -5.20
CA ILE A 49 -3.94 11.90 -4.62
C ILE A 49 -2.74 11.91 -5.57
N ASP A 50 -2.69 10.94 -6.48
CA ASP A 50 -1.66 10.81 -7.50
C ASP A 50 -1.84 11.79 -8.70
N LEU A 51 -2.97 12.53 -8.78
CA LEU A 51 -3.24 13.48 -9.87
C LEU A 51 -2.24 14.65 -9.94
N ARG A 52 -1.46 14.90 -8.90
CA ARG A 52 -0.48 16.00 -8.86
C ARG A 52 0.80 15.68 -9.64
N TYR A 53 1.03 14.41 -9.97
CA TYR A 53 2.26 13.98 -10.63
C TYR A 53 2.10 13.51 -12.07
N HIS A 54 0.95 12.98 -12.50
CA HIS A 54 0.68 12.66 -13.92
C HIS A 54 -0.80 12.46 -14.22
N VAL A 55 -1.22 13.13 -15.29
CA VAL A 55 -2.49 13.02 -16.02
C VAL A 55 -2.89 11.55 -16.26
N GLU A 56 -4.13 11.19 -15.91
CA GLU A 56 -5.01 10.09 -16.41
C GLU A 56 -4.40 8.76 -16.92
N LYS A 57 -3.09 8.59 -16.92
CA LYS A 57 -2.42 7.40 -17.44
C LYS A 57 -1.57 6.74 -16.37
N VAL A 58 -1.80 5.46 -16.11
CA VAL A 58 -0.81 4.60 -15.47
C VAL A 58 0.30 4.41 -16.49
N THR A 59 1.43 5.06 -16.26
CA THR A 59 2.59 5.00 -17.17
C THR A 59 3.71 4.25 -16.48
N SER A 60 4.16 3.16 -17.08
CA SER A 60 5.40 2.54 -16.65
C SER A 60 6.60 3.38 -17.12
N HIS A 61 7.77 3.22 -16.47
CA HIS A 61 9.03 3.81 -16.90
C HIS A 61 9.37 3.52 -18.37
N ASN A 62 8.80 2.47 -18.96
CA ASN A 62 9.01 2.05 -20.35
C ASN A 62 7.95 2.59 -21.34
N GLY A 63 7.16 3.58 -20.97
CA GLY A 63 6.17 4.19 -21.86
C GLY A 63 4.89 3.39 -22.12
N LEU A 64 4.70 2.26 -21.43
CA LEU A 64 3.46 1.51 -21.46
C LEU A 64 2.44 2.22 -20.56
N HIS A 65 1.25 2.49 -21.07
CA HIS A 65 0.20 3.19 -20.33
C HIS A 65 -1.15 2.53 -20.47
N PHE A 66 -1.99 2.68 -19.45
CA PHE A 66 -3.42 2.46 -19.47
C PHE A 66 -4.14 3.71 -18.98
N GLU A 67 -5.34 3.91 -19.52
CA GLU A 67 -6.27 4.84 -18.89
C GLU A 67 -6.72 4.25 -17.55
N ALA A 68 -6.44 4.97 -16.48
CA ALA A 68 -6.92 4.63 -15.15
C ALA A 68 -7.89 5.70 -14.66
N THR A 69 -9.00 5.29 -14.11
CA THR A 69 -9.97 6.19 -13.50
C THR A 69 -9.46 6.63 -12.13
N PRO A 70 -9.16 7.92 -11.92
CA PRO A 70 -8.81 8.41 -10.61
C PRO A 70 -10.06 8.46 -9.72
N VAL A 71 -9.94 8.00 -8.48
CA VAL A 71 -11.01 7.99 -7.47
C VAL A 71 -10.47 8.47 -6.11
N ALA A 72 -11.31 9.16 -5.34
CA ALA A 72 -10.91 9.71 -4.06
C ALA A 72 -10.74 8.62 -2.99
N ASP A 73 -11.58 7.59 -3.01
CA ASP A 73 -11.65 6.54 -1.99
C ASP A 73 -12.26 5.24 -2.54
N ALA A 74 -12.38 4.24 -1.67
CA ALA A 74 -12.96 2.95 -2.00
C ALA A 74 -14.47 3.03 -2.33
N ALA A 75 -15.21 3.97 -1.78
CA ALA A 75 -16.64 4.14 -2.05
C ALA A 75 -16.85 4.70 -3.46
N GLU A 76 -16.05 5.67 -3.89
CA GLU A 76 -16.09 6.20 -5.25
C GLU A 76 -15.69 5.13 -6.28
N LEU A 77 -14.74 4.26 -5.96
CA LEU A 77 -14.40 3.13 -6.82
C LEU A 77 -15.63 2.27 -7.09
N LEU A 78 -16.38 1.90 -6.06
CA LEU A 78 -17.61 1.11 -6.22
C LEU A 78 -18.68 1.87 -7.03
N ALA A 79 -18.83 3.17 -6.81
CA ALA A 79 -19.81 4.00 -7.51
C ALA A 79 -19.51 4.14 -9.02
N ARG A 80 -18.23 4.04 -9.40
CA ARG A 80 -17.79 4.10 -10.81
C ARG A 80 -17.64 2.75 -11.49
N LEU A 81 -17.93 1.67 -10.77
CA LEU A 81 -17.83 0.33 -11.33
C LEU A 81 -18.97 0.07 -12.32
N SER A 82 -18.63 -0.33 -13.55
CA SER A 82 -19.60 -0.70 -14.56
C SER A 82 -20.18 -2.10 -14.28
N PRO A 83 -21.49 -2.34 -14.51
CA PRO A 83 -22.12 -3.63 -14.21
C PRO A 83 -21.56 -4.82 -15.00
N ASP A 84 -20.94 -4.56 -16.15
CA ASP A 84 -20.35 -5.59 -17.02
C ASP A 84 -18.86 -5.88 -16.68
N THR A 85 -18.27 -5.15 -15.73
CA THR A 85 -16.89 -5.35 -15.32
C THR A 85 -16.67 -6.74 -14.73
N THR A 86 -15.65 -7.43 -15.21
CA THR A 86 -15.25 -8.75 -14.73
C THR A 86 -13.87 -8.78 -14.12
N VAL A 87 -13.06 -7.76 -14.40
CA VAL A 87 -11.71 -7.57 -13.84
C VAL A 87 -11.55 -6.14 -13.35
N VAL A 88 -11.17 -5.97 -12.10
CA VAL A 88 -10.84 -4.68 -11.49
C VAL A 88 -9.34 -4.65 -11.21
N ALA A 89 -8.65 -3.68 -11.76
CA ALA A 89 -7.23 -3.43 -11.48
C ALA A 89 -7.08 -2.12 -10.70
N ILE A 90 -6.25 -2.12 -9.66
CA ILE A 90 -6.03 -0.97 -8.78
C ILE A 90 -4.53 -0.73 -8.69
N ASP A 91 -4.06 0.43 -9.13
CA ASP A 91 -2.66 0.84 -8.95
C ASP A 91 -2.52 1.73 -7.72
N GLU A 92 -1.32 1.76 -7.13
CA GLU A 92 -0.96 2.55 -5.93
C GLU A 92 -1.95 2.37 -4.76
N VAL A 93 -2.40 1.12 -4.56
CA VAL A 93 -3.48 0.78 -3.61
C VAL A 93 -3.16 1.15 -2.16
N GLN A 94 -1.89 1.32 -1.78
CA GLN A 94 -1.46 1.73 -0.45
C GLN A 94 -1.95 3.14 -0.06
N PHE A 95 -2.39 3.95 -1.02
CA PHE A 95 -2.91 5.29 -0.75
C PHE A 95 -4.43 5.34 -0.57
N PHE A 96 -5.11 4.21 -0.70
CA PHE A 96 -6.53 4.14 -0.38
C PHE A 96 -6.76 4.07 1.13
N ASP A 97 -7.99 4.36 1.53
CA ASP A 97 -8.48 4.12 2.88
C ASP A 97 -8.59 2.61 3.18
N GLU A 98 -8.69 2.26 4.46
CA GLU A 98 -8.79 0.86 4.91
C GLU A 98 -10.01 0.12 4.34
N ALA A 99 -11.07 0.85 3.93
CA ALA A 99 -12.28 0.28 3.34
C ALA A 99 -12.01 -0.44 2.02
N ILE A 100 -10.91 -0.11 1.31
CA ILE A 100 -10.53 -0.79 0.06
C ILE A 100 -10.36 -2.30 0.24
N THR A 101 -9.93 -2.74 1.41
CA THR A 101 -9.74 -4.16 1.74
C THR A 101 -11.05 -4.92 1.69
N GLU A 102 -12.10 -4.34 2.25
CA GLU A 102 -13.44 -4.94 2.25
C GLU A 102 -14.07 -4.85 0.85
N VAL A 103 -13.84 -3.75 0.13
CA VAL A 103 -14.27 -3.60 -1.25
C VAL A 103 -13.67 -4.68 -2.14
N CYS A 104 -12.36 -4.93 -2.07
CA CYS A 104 -11.71 -6.00 -2.82
C CYS A 104 -12.31 -7.38 -2.50
N SER A 105 -12.53 -7.67 -1.20
CA SER A 105 -13.14 -8.93 -0.76
C SER A 105 -14.57 -9.08 -1.30
N ARG A 106 -15.38 -8.02 -1.22
CA ARG A 106 -16.74 -8.01 -1.74
C ARG A 106 -16.77 -8.25 -3.26
N LEU A 107 -15.93 -7.60 -4.02
CA LEU A 107 -15.85 -7.78 -5.47
C LEU A 107 -15.41 -9.20 -5.83
N ALA A 108 -14.43 -9.76 -5.14
CA ALA A 108 -14.01 -11.14 -5.33
C ALA A 108 -15.14 -12.12 -4.99
N ASN A 109 -15.86 -11.93 -3.89
CA ASN A 109 -17.02 -12.75 -3.51
C ASN A 109 -18.17 -12.66 -4.55
N GLN A 110 -18.25 -11.57 -5.31
CA GLN A 110 -19.18 -11.41 -6.43
C GLN A 110 -18.70 -12.06 -7.74
N GLY A 111 -17.54 -12.71 -7.73
CA GLY A 111 -16.97 -13.40 -8.89
C GLY A 111 -16.03 -12.56 -9.75
N LEU A 112 -15.66 -11.34 -9.34
CA LEU A 112 -14.73 -10.50 -10.07
C LEU A 112 -13.28 -10.91 -9.75
N ARG A 113 -12.41 -10.77 -10.73
CA ARG A 113 -10.97 -10.83 -10.53
C ARG A 113 -10.46 -9.45 -10.12
N VAL A 114 -9.92 -9.31 -8.94
CA VAL A 114 -9.32 -8.06 -8.42
C VAL A 114 -7.81 -8.17 -8.46
N ILE A 115 -7.13 -7.19 -9.06
CA ILE A 115 -5.67 -7.13 -9.15
C ILE A 115 -5.23 -5.81 -8.49
N ALA A 116 -4.64 -5.88 -7.32
CA ALA A 116 -4.17 -4.72 -6.56
C ALA A 116 -2.63 -4.64 -6.64
N ALA A 117 -2.11 -3.47 -7.04
CA ALA A 117 -0.68 -3.20 -7.08
C ALA A 117 -0.33 -2.06 -6.12
N GLY A 118 0.75 -2.21 -5.34
CA GLY A 118 1.16 -1.17 -4.41
C GLY A 118 2.45 -1.45 -3.64
N LEU A 119 2.92 -0.43 -2.92
CA LEU A 119 4.06 -0.53 -2.02
C LEU A 119 3.63 -1.28 -0.75
N ASP A 120 4.28 -2.39 -0.42
CA ASP A 120 4.01 -3.14 0.81
C ASP A 120 4.63 -2.50 2.05
N LEU A 121 5.69 -1.70 1.86
CA LEU A 121 6.37 -0.95 2.91
C LEU A 121 6.50 0.52 2.53
N ASP A 122 6.36 1.41 3.50
CA ASP A 122 6.70 2.82 3.36
C ASP A 122 8.24 3.03 3.35
N PHE A 123 8.69 4.29 3.24
CA PHE A 123 10.12 4.61 3.22
C PHE A 123 10.84 4.25 4.53
N ARG A 124 10.10 4.12 5.65
CA ARG A 124 10.64 3.72 6.96
C ARG A 124 10.85 2.21 7.06
N GLY A 125 10.30 1.45 6.11
CA GLY A 125 10.26 0.00 6.14
C GLY A 125 9.15 -0.56 7.00
N GLU A 126 8.15 0.27 7.35
CA GLU A 126 6.93 -0.13 8.05
C GLU A 126 5.83 -0.52 7.06
N PRO A 127 4.88 -1.37 7.46
CA PRO A 127 3.74 -1.74 6.61
C PRO A 127 2.96 -0.52 6.13
N PHE A 128 2.55 -0.51 4.85
CA PHE A 128 1.96 0.68 4.26
C PHE A 128 0.46 0.52 4.01
N GLY A 129 -0.35 1.39 4.66
CA GLY A 129 -1.80 1.49 4.48
C GLY A 129 -2.51 0.13 4.52
N PRO A 130 -3.47 -0.13 3.63
CA PRO A 130 -4.27 -1.35 3.59
C PRO A 130 -3.49 -2.61 3.12
N MET A 131 -2.23 -2.45 2.71
CA MET A 131 -1.46 -3.56 2.13
C MET A 131 -1.35 -4.81 3.00
N PRO A 132 -1.12 -4.73 4.34
CA PRO A 132 -1.06 -5.94 5.17
C PRO A 132 -2.34 -6.79 5.10
N GLN A 133 -3.50 -6.13 5.13
CA GLN A 133 -4.79 -6.81 5.06
C GLN A 133 -5.06 -7.40 3.68
N LEU A 134 -4.69 -6.68 2.61
CA LEU A 134 -4.81 -7.17 1.25
C LEU A 134 -3.90 -8.38 1.00
N LEU A 135 -2.65 -8.34 1.48
CA LEU A 135 -1.71 -9.46 1.39
C LEU A 135 -2.21 -10.71 2.11
N ALA A 136 -2.87 -10.53 3.28
CA ALA A 136 -3.43 -11.64 4.06
C ALA A 136 -4.67 -12.27 3.42
N ARG A 137 -5.45 -11.50 2.63
CA ARG A 137 -6.71 -11.96 2.01
C ARG A 137 -6.54 -12.46 0.57
N ALA A 138 -5.41 -12.15 -0.06
CA ALA A 138 -5.17 -12.48 -1.46
C ALA A 138 -4.97 -13.99 -1.68
N GLU A 139 -5.59 -14.54 -2.71
CA GLU A 139 -5.31 -15.90 -3.19
C GLU A 139 -3.96 -15.99 -3.88
N GLN A 140 -3.46 -14.87 -4.44
CA GLN A 140 -2.16 -14.82 -5.10
C GLN A 140 -1.40 -13.56 -4.70
N VAL A 141 -0.15 -13.73 -4.27
CA VAL A 141 0.75 -12.63 -3.94
C VAL A 141 2.02 -12.76 -4.76
N GLU A 142 2.37 -11.70 -5.48
CA GLU A 142 3.65 -11.57 -6.15
C GLU A 142 4.43 -10.42 -5.56
N LYS A 143 5.50 -10.74 -4.83
CA LYS A 143 6.39 -9.75 -4.23
C LYS A 143 7.61 -9.55 -5.10
N LEU A 144 7.63 -8.43 -5.83
CA LEU A 144 8.69 -8.04 -6.73
C LEU A 144 9.84 -7.36 -5.98
N GLN A 145 11.04 -7.51 -6.53
CA GLN A 145 12.24 -6.87 -6.02
C GLN A 145 12.89 -6.03 -7.12
N ALA A 146 13.38 -4.87 -6.73
CA ALA A 146 14.24 -4.04 -7.57
C ALA A 146 15.71 -4.45 -7.38
N ILE A 147 16.62 -3.67 -7.96
CA ILE A 147 18.07 -3.81 -7.74
C ILE A 147 18.53 -2.68 -6.81
N CYS A 148 19.26 -3.05 -5.76
CA CYS A 148 19.81 -2.09 -4.82
C CYS A 148 20.87 -1.21 -5.53
N VAL A 149 20.62 0.09 -5.58
CA VAL A 149 21.53 1.03 -6.26
C VAL A 149 22.91 1.17 -5.59
N VAL A 150 23.04 0.67 -4.36
CA VAL A 150 24.30 0.75 -3.59
C VAL A 150 25.17 -0.48 -3.79
N CYS A 151 24.59 -1.68 -3.81
CA CYS A 151 25.38 -2.93 -3.80
C CYS A 151 24.97 -3.95 -4.87
N GLY A 152 23.97 -3.66 -5.71
CA GLY A 152 23.54 -4.56 -6.78
C GLY A 152 22.69 -5.76 -6.34
N GLU A 153 22.48 -5.98 -5.05
CA GLU A 153 21.67 -7.07 -4.50
C GLU A 153 20.17 -6.82 -4.67
N PRO A 154 19.31 -7.85 -4.57
CA PRO A 154 17.87 -7.68 -4.61
C PRO A 154 17.38 -6.69 -3.55
N ALA A 155 16.55 -5.73 -3.97
CA ALA A 155 16.04 -4.63 -3.16
C ALA A 155 14.54 -4.75 -2.92
N ALA A 156 14.13 -4.81 -1.65
CA ALA A 156 12.74 -4.86 -1.22
C ALA A 156 12.34 -3.63 -0.38
N ARG A 157 13.15 -2.57 -0.38
CA ARG A 157 12.90 -1.35 0.39
C ARG A 157 13.01 -0.13 -0.49
N THR A 158 12.19 0.86 -0.18
CA THR A 158 12.25 2.18 -0.80
C THR A 158 12.98 3.13 0.13
N GLN A 159 14.15 3.59 -0.28
CA GLN A 159 14.89 4.66 0.40
C GLN A 159 14.37 6.00 -0.07
N ARG A 160 14.00 6.86 0.86
CA ARG A 160 13.70 8.26 0.58
C ARG A 160 14.90 9.13 0.95
N LEU A 161 15.22 10.05 0.06
CA LEU A 161 16.28 11.05 0.24
C LEU A 161 15.67 12.45 0.21
N ILE A 162 16.08 13.29 1.16
CA ILE A 162 15.79 14.73 1.22
C ILE A 162 17.15 15.42 1.15
N ASP A 163 17.35 16.25 0.14
CA ASP A 163 18.63 16.93 -0.12
C ASP A 163 19.84 15.97 -0.14
N GLY A 164 19.62 14.76 -0.68
CA GLY A 164 20.66 13.73 -0.80
C GLY A 164 20.93 12.92 0.46
N ALA A 165 20.32 13.24 1.61
CA ALA A 165 20.43 12.51 2.86
C ALA A 165 19.21 11.60 3.11
N PRO A 166 19.37 10.46 3.81
CA PRO A 166 18.24 9.61 4.20
C PRO A 166 17.21 10.38 5.03
N ALA A 167 15.93 10.31 4.65
CA ALA A 167 14.83 10.88 5.41
C ALA A 167 14.76 10.29 6.81
N ALA A 168 14.44 11.11 7.81
CA ALA A 168 14.29 10.66 9.19
C ALA A 168 12.99 9.89 9.40
N PHE A 169 12.97 9.00 10.39
CA PHE A 169 11.78 8.19 10.71
C PHE A 169 10.55 9.04 11.01
N GLU A 170 10.75 10.22 11.60
CA GLU A 170 9.72 11.17 12.01
C GLU A 170 9.17 12.00 10.84
N ASP A 171 9.80 11.93 9.65
CA ASP A 171 9.32 12.66 8.48
C ASP A 171 7.96 12.10 8.01
N PRO A 172 7.06 12.94 7.47
CA PRO A 172 5.77 12.49 6.98
C PRO A 172 5.90 11.40 5.92
N VAL A 173 5.03 10.37 5.96
CA VAL A 173 5.06 9.26 4.99
C VAL A 173 4.79 9.73 3.57
N VAL A 174 3.84 10.67 3.42
CA VAL A 174 3.49 11.28 2.14
C VAL A 174 3.87 12.75 2.21
N LEU A 175 4.76 13.21 1.33
CA LEU A 175 5.09 14.62 1.16
C LEU A 175 4.62 15.08 -0.23
N ILE A 176 4.03 16.27 -0.27
CA ILE A 176 3.52 16.87 -1.48
C ILE A 176 4.41 18.07 -1.80
N GLY A 177 5.16 18.02 -2.92
CA GLY A 177 5.82 19.20 -3.49
C GLY A 177 7.26 19.46 -3.09
N ALA A 178 7.96 18.51 -2.45
CA ALA A 178 9.40 18.61 -2.22
C ALA A 178 10.21 17.95 -3.36
N SER A 179 11.46 18.36 -3.55
CA SER A 179 12.43 17.69 -4.43
C SER A 179 12.90 16.39 -3.75
N GLU A 180 12.05 15.37 -3.78
CA GLU A 180 12.36 14.08 -3.19
C GLU A 180 12.98 13.15 -4.23
N LEU A 181 13.96 12.42 -3.81
CA LEU A 181 14.52 11.32 -4.56
C LEU A 181 14.21 10.02 -3.83
N TYR A 182 13.81 9.03 -4.60
CA TYR A 182 13.60 7.67 -4.10
C TYR A 182 14.58 6.73 -4.77
N GLU A 183 15.06 5.76 -4.02
CA GLU A 183 15.98 4.74 -4.49
C GLU A 183 15.54 3.35 -4.00
N ALA A 184 15.78 2.33 -4.81
CA ALA A 184 15.63 0.96 -4.38
C ALA A 184 16.85 0.52 -3.56
N ARG A 185 16.63 0.00 -2.35
CA ARG A 185 17.70 -0.49 -1.47
C ARG A 185 17.39 -1.86 -0.87
N CYS A 186 18.42 -2.68 -0.70
CA CYS A 186 18.30 -3.90 0.08
C CYS A 186 18.22 -3.57 1.58
N ARG A 187 17.85 -4.54 2.42
CA ARG A 187 17.74 -4.36 3.87
C ARG A 187 19.02 -3.82 4.52
N ARG A 188 20.19 -4.22 4.02
CA ARG A 188 21.50 -3.79 4.56
C ARG A 188 21.84 -2.35 4.21
N CYS A 189 21.45 -1.89 3.00
CA CYS A 189 21.80 -0.55 2.51
C CYS A 189 20.71 0.50 2.79
N HIS A 190 19.55 0.06 3.27
CA HIS A 190 18.46 0.95 3.66
C HIS A 190 18.75 1.59 5.02
N ALA A 191 18.63 2.91 5.10
CA ALA A 191 18.91 3.69 6.31
C ALA A 191 17.75 4.65 6.61
N VAL A 192 17.29 4.63 7.87
CA VAL A 192 16.22 5.52 8.36
C VAL A 192 16.70 6.06 9.72
N PRO A 193 17.40 7.21 9.74
CA PRO A 193 17.83 7.81 10.98
C PRO A 193 16.63 8.25 11.82
N ARG A 194 16.78 8.24 13.15
CA ARG A 194 15.82 8.88 14.06
C ARG A 194 16.40 10.21 14.52
N ARG A 195 15.56 11.23 14.59
CA ARG A 195 15.96 12.50 15.22
C ARG A 195 16.20 12.24 16.70
N ALA A 196 17.28 12.81 17.25
CA ALA A 196 17.50 12.79 18.69
C ALA A 196 16.29 13.45 19.38
N ALA A 197 15.74 12.82 20.42
CA ALA A 197 14.69 13.43 21.22
C ALA A 197 15.25 14.76 21.80
N GLU A 198 14.53 15.86 21.57
CA GLU A 198 14.90 17.12 22.20
C GLU A 198 14.88 16.93 23.74
N PRO A 199 15.92 17.38 24.47
CA PRO A 199 15.96 17.25 25.92
C PRO A 199 14.92 18.18 26.55
N GLY A 200 13.63 17.77 26.60
CA GLY A 200 12.54 18.59 27.14
C GLY A 200 11.20 17.86 27.32
N GLN A 201 11.00 16.67 26.76
CA GLN A 201 9.70 15.98 26.85
C GLN A 201 9.69 14.70 27.70
N ALA A 202 10.75 14.44 28.46
CA ALA A 202 10.83 13.22 29.31
C ALA A 202 10.14 13.36 30.68
N SER A 203 9.55 14.51 31.05
CA SER A 203 9.12 14.74 32.44
C SER A 203 7.61 14.55 32.75
N SER A 204 6.76 14.32 31.75
CA SER A 204 5.30 14.20 31.99
C SER A 204 4.77 12.79 32.17
N ARG A 205 5.58 11.76 31.92
CA ARG A 205 5.14 10.35 32.07
C ARG A 205 5.59 9.65 33.34
N GLU A 206 6.52 10.25 34.09
CA GLU A 206 6.94 9.71 35.40
C GLU A 206 6.06 10.21 36.55
N SER A 207 5.53 11.44 36.47
CA SER A 207 4.62 11.99 37.50
C SER A 207 3.28 11.22 37.60
N ASP A 208 2.76 10.74 36.48
CA ASP A 208 1.47 10.00 36.48
C ASP A 208 1.61 8.57 37.05
N ARG A 209 2.80 7.98 37.01
CA ARG A 209 3.05 6.66 37.60
C ARG A 209 3.31 6.69 39.10
N GLU A 210 3.72 7.80 39.62
CA GLU A 210 3.99 7.97 41.06
C GLU A 210 2.70 8.26 41.83
N SER A 211 1.78 9.07 41.27
CA SER A 211 0.45 9.34 41.83
C SER A 211 -0.43 8.09 41.91
N ASP A 212 -0.39 7.22 40.89
CA ASP A 212 -1.15 5.94 40.89
C ASP A 212 -0.62 4.93 41.92
N ARG A 213 0.68 5.01 42.27
CA ARG A 213 1.26 4.13 43.30
C ARG A 213 0.95 4.59 44.73
N GLU A 214 0.78 5.88 44.96
CA GLU A 214 0.38 6.41 46.29
C GLU A 214 -1.11 6.17 46.57
N SER A 215 -1.99 6.40 45.61
CA SER A 215 -3.42 6.10 45.75
C SER A 215 -3.71 4.63 46.05
N ASN A 216 -2.94 3.71 45.47
CA ASN A 216 -3.11 2.27 45.68
C ASN A 216 -2.54 1.79 47.03
N ARG A 217 -1.66 2.58 47.68
CA ARG A 217 -1.14 2.27 49.03
C ARG A 217 -2.07 2.74 50.16
N GLU A 218 -2.80 3.83 49.93
CA GLU A 218 -3.79 4.31 50.91
C GLU A 218 -5.04 3.41 50.96
N SER A 219 -5.57 2.99 49.79
CA SER A 219 -6.72 2.08 49.73
C SER A 219 -6.49 0.70 50.44
N ASN A 220 -5.26 0.22 50.46
CA ASN A 220 -4.91 -1.04 51.11
C ASN A 220 -4.64 -0.91 52.62
N ARG A 221 -4.57 0.29 53.17
CA ARG A 221 -4.45 0.51 54.63
C ARG A 221 -5.79 0.65 55.34
N GLU A 222 -6.84 1.09 54.64
CA GLU A 222 -8.19 1.22 55.19
C GLU A 222 -8.98 -0.10 55.21
N SER A 223 -8.56 -1.12 54.45
CA SER A 223 -9.22 -2.43 54.43
C SER A 223 -8.66 -3.45 55.47
N ALA A 224 -7.71 -3.02 56.31
CA ALA A 224 -7.05 -3.89 57.30
C ALA A 224 -7.26 -3.44 58.77
N SER A 225 -8.32 -2.63 59.03
CA SER A 225 -8.69 -2.23 60.41
C SER A 225 -10.09 -2.70 60.76
#